data_7e82fb974a7f7665dfadf37bd251e801
#
_entry.id   7e82fb974a7f7665dfadf37bd251e801
#
_cell.length_a   1.000
_cell.length_b   1.000
_cell.length_c   1.000
_cell.angle_alpha   90.00
_cell.angle_beta   90.00
_cell.angle_gamma   90.00
#
_symmetry.space_group_name_H-M   'P 1'
#
loop_
_entity.id
_entity.type
_entity.pdbx_description
1 polymer ?
#
loop_
_entity_poly.entity_id
_entity_poly.type
_entity_poly.pdbx_seq_one_letter_code
_entity_poly.pdbx_strand_id
1 'polypeptide(L)'
;MCWINNMATPIVLKKPLKVYKVGKSTSLGSFISAYRNCIYNKYNIMPTVEINPEFTKYYTFSSLDKCCMDNLFCIYEGYHSYLTKKMAKHRRNLYEEIGIFEIPSGATIYVSYRYEEVVSTDIRYLGLLE
;
A
#
# COMPACT_ATOMS: atom_id res chain seq x y z
N MET A 1 -2.64 6.98 3.59
CA MET A 1 -1.45 7.62 3.00
C MET A 1 -0.20 6.88 3.46
N CYS A 2 0.68 6.59 2.54
CA CYS A 2 1.88 5.84 2.82
C CYS A 2 3.06 6.79 2.97
N TRP A 3 3.75 6.69 4.09
CA TRP A 3 4.90 7.52 4.39
C TRP A 3 6.18 6.73 4.22
N ILE A 4 7.08 7.26 3.44
CA ILE A 4 8.40 6.67 3.26
C ILE A 4 9.47 7.67 3.69
N ASN A 5 10.65 7.16 3.99
CA ASN A 5 11.74 8.03 4.46
C ASN A 5 12.31 8.87 3.32
N ASN A 6 13.23 9.76 3.67
CA ASN A 6 13.90 10.64 2.71
C ASN A 6 14.78 9.91 1.70
N MET A 7 14.98 8.63 1.90
CA MET A 7 15.76 7.80 0.99
C MET A 7 14.86 6.88 0.17
N ALA A 8 13.72 7.41 -0.26
CA ALA A 8 12.76 6.67 -1.05
C ALA A 8 13.41 6.14 -2.32
N THR A 9 13.78 4.89 -2.28
CA THR A 9 14.40 4.22 -3.41
C THR A 9 13.41 3.24 -4.00
N PRO A 10 13.05 3.41 -5.27
CA PRO A 10 12.18 2.45 -5.92
C PRO A 10 12.88 1.10 -6.05
N ILE A 11 12.10 0.05 -5.87
CA ILE A 11 12.57 -1.32 -6.03
C ILE A 11 11.75 -1.95 -7.14
N VAL A 12 12.43 -2.51 -8.13
CA VAL A 12 11.75 -3.28 -9.18
C VAL A 12 11.70 -4.73 -8.72
N LEU A 13 10.50 -5.27 -8.60
CA LEU A 13 10.34 -6.64 -8.13
C LEU A 13 10.81 -7.65 -9.17
N LYS A 14 11.60 -8.61 -8.72
CA LYS A 14 12.03 -9.75 -9.55
C LYS A 14 11.09 -10.94 -9.42
N LYS A 15 10.34 -11.00 -8.34
CA LYS A 15 9.34 -12.04 -8.06
C LYS A 15 8.05 -11.39 -7.58
N PRO A 16 6.90 -12.04 -7.80
CA PRO A 16 5.64 -11.53 -7.26
C PRO A 16 5.70 -11.39 -5.75
N LEU A 17 5.05 -10.38 -5.23
CA LEU A 17 4.98 -10.11 -3.79
C LEU A 17 3.53 -10.16 -3.34
N LYS A 18 3.24 -10.98 -2.34
CA LYS A 18 1.92 -11.04 -1.73
C LYS A 18 1.77 -9.93 -0.72
N VAL A 19 0.69 -9.18 -0.83
CA VAL A 19 0.37 -8.05 0.05
C VAL A 19 -1.10 -8.10 0.45
N TYR A 20 -1.52 -7.19 1.32
CA TYR A 20 -2.85 -7.24 1.92
C TYR A 20 -3.48 -5.86 1.95
N LYS A 21 -4.79 -5.82 1.74
CA LYS A 21 -5.58 -4.59 1.87
C LYS A 21 -6.75 -4.84 2.81
N VAL A 22 -7.15 -3.79 3.48
CA VAL A 22 -8.34 -3.77 4.31
C VAL A 22 -9.48 -3.16 3.51
N GLY A 23 -10.65 -3.74 3.61
CA GLY A 23 -11.83 -3.26 2.89
C GLY A 23 -13.01 -4.20 3.02
N LYS A 24 -13.79 -4.33 1.97
CA LYS A 24 -14.97 -5.19 1.96
C LYS A 24 -15.11 -5.91 0.64
N SER A 25 -15.48 -7.20 0.72
CA SER A 25 -15.87 -7.94 -0.47
C SER A 25 -17.29 -7.56 -0.90
N THR A 26 -17.56 -7.73 -2.18
CA THR A 26 -18.90 -7.56 -2.73
C THR A 26 -19.54 -8.91 -3.02
N SER A 27 -20.87 -8.92 -3.22
CA SER A 27 -21.59 -10.12 -3.59
C SER A 27 -21.18 -10.69 -4.95
N LEU A 28 -20.48 -9.85 -5.76
CA LEU A 28 -20.02 -10.26 -7.10
C LEU A 28 -18.58 -10.77 -7.08
N GLY A 29 -17.97 -10.95 -5.92
CA GLY A 29 -16.60 -11.46 -5.82
C GLY A 29 -15.53 -10.41 -6.00
N SER A 30 -15.88 -9.15 -5.99
CA SER A 30 -14.92 -8.04 -6.02
C SER A 30 -14.55 -7.59 -4.63
N PHE A 31 -13.55 -6.72 -4.53
CA PHE A 31 -13.10 -6.15 -3.27
C PHE A 31 -13.05 -4.63 -3.40
N ILE A 32 -13.58 -3.95 -2.38
CA ILE A 32 -13.52 -2.49 -2.32
C ILE A 32 -12.57 -2.12 -1.18
N SER A 33 -11.46 -1.47 -1.52
CA SER A 33 -10.49 -1.06 -0.51
C SER A 33 -11.03 0.07 0.37
N ALA A 34 -10.68 0.05 1.65
CA ALA A 34 -11.02 1.14 2.57
C ALA A 34 -10.32 2.43 2.18
N TYR A 35 -9.10 2.33 1.65
CA TYR A 35 -8.36 3.46 1.14
C TYR A 35 -8.81 3.78 -0.29
N ARG A 36 -9.38 4.95 -0.48
CA ARG A 36 -9.86 5.48 -1.78
C ARG A 36 -11.01 4.72 -2.43
N ASN A 37 -11.62 3.75 -1.75
CA ASN A 37 -12.77 3.00 -2.26
C ASN A 37 -12.57 2.44 -3.67
N CYS A 38 -11.38 1.97 -3.96
CA CYS A 38 -11.06 1.38 -5.25
C CYS A 38 -11.63 -0.03 -5.34
N ILE A 39 -12.22 -0.35 -6.49
CA ILE A 39 -12.83 -1.67 -6.75
C ILE A 39 -11.83 -2.54 -7.49
N TYR A 40 -11.62 -3.75 -6.96
CA TYR A 40 -10.71 -4.74 -7.54
C TYR A 40 -11.49 -5.99 -7.89
N ASN A 41 -11.44 -6.40 -9.15
CA ASN A 41 -12.02 -7.65 -9.60
C ASN A 41 -10.99 -8.77 -9.50
N LYS A 42 -11.45 -9.95 -9.07
CA LYS A 42 -10.56 -11.06 -8.79
C LYS A 42 -9.75 -11.47 -10.04
N TYR A 43 -8.46 -11.64 -9.85
CA TYR A 43 -7.48 -12.02 -10.88
C TYR A 43 -7.22 -10.98 -11.98
N ASN A 44 -7.93 -9.89 -11.99
CA ASN A 44 -7.66 -8.83 -12.97
C ASN A 44 -6.49 -7.98 -12.49
N ILE A 45 -5.54 -7.75 -13.38
CA ILE A 45 -4.44 -6.82 -13.12
C ILE A 45 -4.97 -5.41 -13.32
N MET A 46 -4.78 -4.58 -12.33
CA MET A 46 -5.15 -3.16 -12.43
C MET A 46 -4.19 -2.44 -13.38
N PRO A 47 -4.63 -1.32 -13.97
CA PRO A 47 -3.76 -0.53 -14.82
C PRO A 47 -2.50 -0.10 -14.09
N THR A 48 -1.38 -0.06 -14.82
CA THR A 48 -0.11 0.45 -14.28
C THR A 48 -0.24 1.94 -13.98
N VAL A 49 0.15 2.33 -12.78
CA VAL A 49 0.11 3.72 -12.32
C VAL A 49 1.54 4.22 -12.15
N GLU A 50 1.84 5.39 -12.70
CA GLU A 50 3.11 6.03 -12.47
C GLU A 50 3.16 6.62 -11.06
N ILE A 51 4.26 6.39 -10.35
CA ILE A 51 4.42 6.88 -8.98
C ILE A 51 5.52 7.95 -8.97
N ASN A 52 5.14 9.14 -8.51
CA ASN A 52 6.06 10.24 -8.34
C ASN A 52 6.08 10.61 -6.85
N PRO A 53 7.12 10.22 -6.11
CA PRO A 53 7.23 10.63 -4.72
C PRO A 53 7.37 12.13 -4.60
N GLU A 54 6.54 12.74 -3.76
CA GLU A 54 6.63 14.15 -3.48
C GLU A 54 7.39 14.37 -2.19
N PHE A 55 8.36 15.25 -2.24
CA PHE A 55 9.12 15.62 -1.07
C PHE A 55 8.28 16.56 -0.20
N THR A 56 8.01 16.13 1.02
CA THR A 56 7.22 16.92 1.95
C THR A 56 8.02 17.20 3.21
N LYS A 57 8.12 18.48 3.57
CA LYS A 57 8.66 18.88 4.83
C LYS A 57 7.56 18.92 5.88
N TYR A 58 7.71 18.14 6.94
CA TYR A 58 6.79 18.20 8.05
C TYR A 58 7.24 19.16 9.10
N TYR A 59 6.40 20.12 9.35
CA TYR A 59 6.51 20.93 10.56
C TYR A 59 5.74 20.19 11.61
N THR A 60 6.39 19.37 12.38
CA THR A 60 5.67 18.47 13.19
C THR A 60 5.19 19.03 14.47
N PHE A 61 4.22 18.33 14.90
CA PHE A 61 3.55 18.45 16.14
C PHE A 61 4.44 18.18 17.35
N SER A 62 5.57 17.56 17.17
CA SER A 62 6.50 17.23 18.23
C SER A 62 7.91 17.55 17.83
N SER A 63 8.58 18.35 18.65
CA SER A 63 9.98 18.66 18.45
C SER A 63 10.91 17.46 18.59
N LEU A 64 10.44 16.38 19.22
CA LEU A 64 11.21 15.17 19.40
C LEU A 64 11.40 14.40 18.10
N ASP A 65 10.46 14.52 17.20
CA ASP A 65 10.51 13.79 15.94
C ASP A 65 11.12 14.60 14.81
N LYS A 66 11.55 15.78 15.08
CA LYS A 66 12.00 16.74 14.08
C LYS A 66 13.13 16.22 13.20
N CYS A 67 14.09 15.54 13.78
CA CYS A 67 15.21 14.99 13.01
C CYS A 67 14.82 13.76 12.20
N CYS A 68 13.78 13.04 12.61
CA CYS A 68 13.29 11.87 11.89
C CYS A 68 12.31 12.24 10.79
N MET A 69 11.75 13.44 10.86
CA MET A 69 10.70 13.88 9.95
C MET A 69 11.18 14.87 8.89
N ASP A 70 12.42 15.31 8.98
CA ASP A 70 13.01 16.11 7.93
C ASP A 70 13.16 15.27 6.67
N ASN A 71 12.67 15.81 5.55
CA ASN A 71 12.83 15.19 4.25
C ASN A 71 12.06 13.86 4.06
N LEU A 72 10.86 13.79 4.59
CA LEU A 72 9.98 12.67 4.30
C LEU A 72 9.33 12.79 2.92
N PHE A 73 9.26 11.68 2.22
CA PHE A 73 8.53 11.58 0.98
C PHE A 73 7.13 11.09 1.26
N CYS A 74 6.17 11.70 0.58
CA CYS A 74 4.79 11.31 0.64
C CYS A 74 4.35 10.79 -0.73
N ILE A 75 3.77 9.62 -0.74
CA ILE A 75 3.25 9.03 -1.98
C ILE A 75 1.74 8.96 -1.89
N TYR A 76 1.07 9.67 -2.78
CA TYR A 76 -0.39 9.69 -2.87
C TYR A 76 -0.91 8.75 -3.95
N GLU A 77 -0.18 8.60 -5.02
CA GLU A 77 -0.54 7.78 -6.16
C GLU A 77 -0.10 6.33 -5.95
N GLY A 78 -0.54 5.45 -6.83
CA GLY A 78 -0.19 4.05 -6.76
C GLY A 78 -1.13 3.23 -5.89
N TYR A 79 -0.83 1.95 -5.78
CA TYR A 79 -1.64 1.00 -5.02
C TYR A 79 -1.02 0.79 -3.65
N HIS A 80 -1.75 1.18 -2.61
CA HIS A 80 -1.30 1.12 -1.22
C HIS A 80 -1.75 -0.19 -0.58
N SER A 81 -0.82 -0.89 0.05
CA SER A 81 -1.08 -2.19 0.66
C SER A 81 -0.26 -2.37 1.93
N TYR A 82 -0.65 -3.34 2.76
CA TYR A 82 0.13 -3.77 3.91
C TYR A 82 1.03 -4.93 3.52
N LEU A 83 2.26 -4.92 3.98
CA LEU A 83 3.24 -5.96 3.66
C LEU A 83 2.92 -7.31 4.29
N THR A 84 2.29 -7.31 5.46
CA THR A 84 2.03 -8.53 6.20
C THR A 84 0.56 -8.67 6.61
N LYS A 85 0.12 -9.92 6.77
CA LYS A 85 -1.20 -10.21 7.32
C LYS A 85 -1.37 -9.58 8.71
N LYS A 86 -0.34 -9.67 9.52
CA LYS A 86 -0.35 -9.14 10.88
C LYS A 86 -0.67 -7.66 10.90
N MET A 87 -0.04 -6.91 10.00
CA MET A 87 -0.28 -5.47 9.92
C MET A 87 -1.70 -5.17 9.44
N ALA A 88 -2.18 -5.88 8.43
CA ALA A 88 -3.55 -5.71 7.95
C ALA A 88 -4.57 -6.03 9.05
N LYS A 89 -4.36 -7.11 9.79
CA LYS A 89 -5.22 -7.47 10.91
C LYS A 89 -5.23 -6.41 12.01
N HIS A 90 -4.08 -5.82 12.27
CA HIS A 90 -3.96 -4.77 13.27
C HIS A 90 -4.69 -3.48 12.86
N ARG A 91 -4.73 -3.20 11.58
CA ARG A 91 -5.30 -1.95 11.03
C ARG A 91 -6.78 -2.04 10.70
N ARG A 92 -7.32 -3.24 10.51
CA ARG A 92 -8.73 -3.38 10.17
C ARG A 92 -9.64 -3.07 11.36
N ASN A 93 -10.82 -2.56 11.09
CA ASN A 93 -11.86 -2.46 12.09
C ASN A 93 -12.75 -3.72 12.08
N LEU A 94 -13.73 -3.75 12.98
CA LEU A 94 -14.58 -4.93 13.19
C LEU A 94 -15.40 -5.35 11.98
N TYR A 95 -15.71 -4.40 11.11
CA TYR A 95 -16.60 -4.62 9.95
C TYR A 95 -15.84 -4.80 8.64
N GLU A 96 -14.53 -4.72 8.69
CA GLU A 96 -13.70 -4.81 7.50
C GLU A 96 -13.12 -6.21 7.33
N GLU A 97 -12.88 -6.57 6.08
CA GLU A 97 -12.26 -7.81 5.69
C GLU A 97 -10.85 -7.52 5.17
N ILE A 98 -10.06 -8.57 5.03
CA ILE A 98 -8.72 -8.47 4.48
C ILE A 98 -8.71 -9.17 3.12
N GLY A 99 -8.30 -8.45 2.10
CA GLY A 99 -8.07 -9.01 0.77
C GLY A 99 -6.62 -9.39 0.58
N ILE A 100 -6.39 -10.49 -0.10
CA ILE A 100 -5.06 -10.93 -0.52
C ILE A 100 -4.82 -10.40 -1.91
N PHE A 101 -3.68 -9.73 -2.09
CA PHE A 101 -3.29 -9.13 -3.35
C PHE A 101 -1.89 -9.60 -3.74
N GLU A 102 -1.59 -9.47 -5.01
CA GLU A 102 -0.27 -9.77 -5.54
C GLU A 102 0.25 -8.58 -6.34
N ILE A 103 1.46 -8.17 -6.05
CA ILE A 103 2.19 -7.23 -6.88
C ILE A 103 3.02 -8.06 -7.85
N PRO A 104 2.81 -7.93 -9.17
CA PRO A 104 3.49 -8.79 -10.12
C PRO A 104 4.99 -8.47 -10.22
N SER A 105 5.77 -9.43 -10.68
CA SER A 105 7.17 -9.19 -11.00
C SER A 105 7.27 -8.11 -12.08
N GLY A 106 8.31 -7.30 -12.03
CA GLY A 106 8.50 -6.17 -12.91
C GLY A 106 7.87 -4.88 -12.43
N ALA A 107 6.96 -4.94 -11.45
CA ALA A 107 6.37 -3.74 -10.86
C ALA A 107 7.39 -2.99 -10.02
N THR A 108 7.22 -1.69 -9.94
CA THR A 108 8.02 -0.83 -9.06
C THR A 108 7.29 -0.65 -7.74
N ILE A 109 8.01 -0.79 -6.65
CA ILE A 109 7.45 -0.59 -5.32
C ILE A 109 8.27 0.41 -4.51
N TYR A 110 7.60 1.04 -3.56
CA TYR A 110 8.21 1.87 -2.53
C TYR A 110 7.73 1.33 -1.18
N VAL A 111 8.65 1.09 -0.26
CA VAL A 111 8.35 0.54 1.06
C VAL A 111 8.39 1.66 2.09
N SER A 112 7.42 1.68 2.99
CA SER A 112 7.36 2.70 4.03
C SER A 112 8.53 2.56 5.02
N TYR A 113 8.76 3.64 5.77
CA TYR A 113 9.86 3.73 6.74
C TYR A 113 9.90 2.55 7.72
N ARG A 114 8.74 2.06 8.15
CA ARG A 114 8.67 0.96 9.11
C ARG A 114 8.44 -0.41 8.46
N TYR A 115 8.52 -0.50 7.14
CA TYR A 115 8.24 -1.73 6.41
C TYR A 115 6.84 -2.30 6.67
N GLU A 116 5.88 -1.43 6.96
CA GLU A 116 4.49 -1.82 7.22
C GLU A 116 3.64 -1.76 5.97
N GLU A 117 3.89 -0.76 5.14
CA GLU A 117 3.12 -0.48 3.95
C GLU A 117 4.00 -0.45 2.73
N VAL A 118 3.38 -0.70 1.59
CA VAL A 118 4.03 -0.66 0.30
C VAL A 118 3.11 0.04 -0.70
N VAL A 119 3.72 0.84 -1.57
CA VAL A 119 3.02 1.44 -2.72
C VAL A 119 3.59 0.81 -3.97
N SER A 120 2.73 0.36 -4.86
CA SER A 120 3.14 -0.31 -6.10
C SER A 120 2.50 0.31 -7.32
N THR A 121 3.18 0.13 -8.45
CA THR A 121 2.68 0.58 -9.75
C THR A 121 1.59 -0.35 -10.30
N ASP A 122 1.59 -1.59 -9.88
CA ASP A 122 0.70 -2.64 -10.38
C ASP A 122 0.20 -3.48 -9.22
N ILE A 123 -0.99 -4.04 -9.36
CA ILE A 123 -1.56 -4.91 -8.34
C ILE A 123 -2.66 -5.78 -8.92
N ARG A 124 -2.88 -6.94 -8.29
CA ARG A 124 -3.94 -7.87 -8.65
C ARG A 124 -4.59 -8.44 -7.40
N TYR A 125 -5.92 -8.49 -7.37
CA TYR A 125 -6.67 -9.09 -6.28
C TYR A 125 -6.75 -10.60 -6.45
N LEU A 126 -6.43 -11.35 -5.40
CA LEU A 126 -6.46 -12.82 -5.43
C LEU A 126 -7.64 -13.43 -4.69
N GLY A 127 -8.20 -12.74 -3.74
CA GLY A 127 -9.33 -13.25 -2.94
C GLY A 127 -9.24 -12.80 -1.50
N LEU A 128 -10.20 -13.23 -0.70
CA LEU A 128 -10.24 -12.87 0.72
C LEU A 128 -9.31 -13.74 1.55
N LEU A 129 -8.76 -13.14 2.59
CA LEU A 129 -8.07 -13.86 3.64
C LEU A 129 -9.12 -14.44 4.57
N GLU A 130 -9.12 -15.73 4.70
CA GLU A 130 -10.02 -16.46 5.60
C GLU A 130 -9.36 -16.81 6.92
#